data_21c1e9496a97cf432db0b74bc0750a41
#
_entry.id   21c1e9496a97cf432db0b74bc0750a41
#
_cell.length_a   1.000
_cell.length_b   1.000
_cell.length_c   1.000
_cell.angle_alpha   90.00
_cell.angle_beta   90.00
_cell.angle_gamma   90.00
#
_symmetry.space_group_name_H-M   'P 1'
#
loop_
_entity.id
_entity.type
_entity.pdbx_description
1 polymer ?
#
loop_
_entity_poly.entity_id
_entity_poly.type
_entity_poly.pdbx_seq_one_letter_code
_entity_poly.pdbx_strand_id
1 'polypeptide(L)'
;MKRIVFSEQAKADIRAIPRPTAMQILTAIHRLAETGAGRVKTLQDQDGERRLRVGDFRVRFTEESGEGEGTLRIHAVRNRKEAYR
;
A
#
# COMPACT_ATOMS: atom_id res chain seq x y z
N MET A 1 -7.81 -6.73 -12.77
CA MET A 1 -6.95 -6.46 -11.60
C MET A 1 -5.89 -5.43 -11.98
N LYS A 2 -5.67 -4.44 -11.13
CA LYS A 2 -4.61 -3.46 -11.34
C LYS A 2 -3.24 -4.11 -11.20
N ARG A 3 -2.26 -3.61 -11.95
CA ARG A 3 -0.88 -4.00 -11.77
C ARG A 3 -0.37 -3.44 -10.43
N ILE A 4 0.38 -4.25 -9.70
CA ILE A 4 0.98 -3.80 -8.43
C ILE A 4 2.48 -3.64 -8.63
N VAL A 5 2.99 -2.43 -8.33
CA VAL A 5 4.41 -2.12 -8.45
C VAL A 5 4.91 -1.63 -7.09
N PHE A 6 5.97 -2.27 -6.59
CA PHE A 6 6.57 -1.89 -5.31
C PHE A 6 7.83 -1.07 -5.56
N SER A 7 7.95 0.06 -4.86
CA SER A 7 9.19 0.82 -4.86
C SER A 7 10.29 0.05 -4.11
N GLU A 8 11.54 0.46 -4.28
CA GLU A 8 12.62 -0.15 -3.53
C GLU A 8 12.43 0.01 -2.02
N GLN A 9 11.93 1.18 -1.59
CA GLN A 9 11.63 1.42 -0.19
C GLN A 9 10.53 0.47 0.32
N ALA A 10 9.46 0.29 -0.45
CA ALA A 10 8.37 -0.60 -0.07
C ALA A 10 8.87 -2.06 0.06
N LYS A 11 9.72 -2.49 -0.87
CA LYS A 11 10.31 -3.83 -0.80
C LYS A 11 11.13 -4.02 0.47
N ALA A 12 11.95 -3.02 0.79
CA ALA A 12 12.78 -3.06 2.01
C ALA A 12 11.91 -3.06 3.26
N ASP A 13 10.85 -2.24 3.28
CA ASP A 13 9.92 -2.19 4.40
C ASP A 13 9.27 -3.56 4.64
N ILE A 14 8.79 -4.20 3.59
CA ILE A 14 8.13 -5.52 3.69
C ILE A 14 9.11 -6.58 4.19
N ARG A 15 10.35 -6.56 3.70
CA ARG A 15 11.36 -7.52 4.15
C ARG A 15 11.69 -7.39 5.64
N ALA A 16 11.50 -6.19 6.20
CA ALA A 16 11.76 -5.94 7.63
C ALA A 16 10.58 -6.32 8.52
N ILE A 17 9.43 -6.65 7.96
CA ILE A 17 8.22 -7.00 8.70
C ILE A 17 8.17 -8.51 8.92
N PRO A 18 7.76 -8.99 10.12
CA PRO A 18 7.60 -10.42 10.34
C PRO A 18 6.69 -11.05 9.28
N ARG A 19 7.06 -12.25 8.84
CA ARG A 19 6.41 -12.91 7.71
C ARG A 19 4.89 -13.01 7.79
N PRO A 20 4.29 -13.43 8.93
CA PRO A 20 2.82 -13.51 9.01
C PRO A 20 2.14 -12.16 8.76
N THR A 21 2.71 -11.10 9.33
CA THR A 21 2.17 -9.75 9.15
C THR A 21 2.39 -9.26 7.72
N ALA A 22 3.57 -9.51 7.17
CA ALA A 22 3.87 -9.16 5.78
C ALA A 22 2.88 -9.82 4.81
N MET A 23 2.53 -11.07 5.05
CA MET A 23 1.56 -11.78 4.22
C MET A 23 0.16 -11.18 4.32
N GLN A 24 -0.25 -10.73 5.49
CA GLN A 24 -1.52 -10.04 5.67
C GLN A 24 -1.55 -8.74 4.87
N ILE A 25 -0.45 -8.00 4.91
CA ILE A 25 -0.32 -6.74 4.17
C ILE A 25 -0.39 -7.00 2.68
N LEU A 26 0.35 -7.97 2.17
CA LEU A 26 0.34 -8.31 0.75
C LEU A 26 -1.04 -8.78 0.29
N THR A 27 -1.74 -9.56 1.11
CA THR A 27 -3.11 -9.99 0.81
C THR A 27 -4.04 -8.79 0.71
N ALA A 28 -3.91 -7.82 1.62
CA ALA A 28 -4.74 -6.63 1.60
C ALA A 28 -4.47 -5.77 0.36
N ILE A 29 -3.20 -5.63 -0.03
CA ILE A 29 -2.82 -4.91 -1.25
C ILE A 29 -3.41 -5.61 -2.48
N HIS A 30 -3.32 -6.92 -2.53
CA HIS A 30 -3.87 -7.71 -3.63
C HIS A 30 -5.39 -7.53 -3.76
N ARG A 31 -6.08 -7.57 -2.63
CA ARG A 31 -7.53 -7.37 -2.61
C ARG A 31 -7.89 -5.97 -3.11
N LEU A 32 -7.13 -4.97 -2.70
CA LEU A 32 -7.33 -3.60 -3.17
C LEU A 32 -7.15 -3.50 -4.68
N ALA A 33 -6.11 -4.13 -5.23
CA ALA A 33 -5.84 -4.13 -6.67
C ALA A 33 -6.93 -4.88 -7.45
N GLU A 34 -7.48 -5.93 -6.86
CA GLU A 34 -8.46 -6.78 -7.52
C GLU A 34 -9.88 -6.21 -7.47
N THR A 35 -10.30 -5.72 -6.30
CA THR A 35 -11.70 -5.34 -6.07
C THR A 35 -11.88 -3.88 -5.68
N GLY A 36 -10.83 -3.17 -5.37
CA GLY A 36 -10.92 -1.81 -4.81
C GLY A 36 -11.30 -1.78 -3.33
N ALA A 37 -11.47 -2.94 -2.69
CA ALA A 37 -11.87 -3.02 -1.30
C ALA A 37 -10.69 -2.83 -0.36
N GLY A 38 -10.92 -2.12 0.76
CA GLY A 38 -9.91 -1.90 1.78
C GLY A 38 -10.20 -0.62 2.56
N ARG A 39 -9.51 -0.47 3.69
CA ARG A 39 -9.62 0.76 4.49
C ARG A 39 -8.66 1.80 3.93
N VAL A 40 -9.14 2.56 2.97
CA VAL A 40 -8.34 3.56 2.27
C VAL A 40 -8.70 4.95 2.75
N LYS A 41 -7.70 5.73 3.07
CA LYS A 41 -7.85 7.14 3.41
C LYS A 41 -7.05 7.97 2.41
N THR A 42 -7.73 8.92 1.77
CA THR A 42 -7.08 9.85 0.86
C THR A 42 -6.48 11.01 1.64
N LEU A 43 -5.23 11.35 1.35
CA LEU A 43 -4.57 12.50 1.94
C LEU A 43 -4.80 13.70 1.04
N GLN A 44 -5.43 14.76 1.58
CA GLN A 44 -5.80 15.93 0.80
C GLN A 44 -4.61 16.75 0.32
N ASP A 45 -3.49 16.69 1.05
CA ASP A 45 -2.32 17.51 0.77
C ASP A 45 -1.25 16.83 -0.07
N GLN A 46 -1.51 15.60 -0.50
CA GLN A 46 -0.55 14.81 -1.26
C GLN A 46 -1.13 14.50 -2.63
N ASP A 47 -0.35 14.67 -3.67
CA ASP A 47 -0.78 14.48 -5.07
C ASP A 47 -1.34 13.08 -5.34
N GLY A 48 -2.60 12.86 -4.97
CA GLY A 48 -3.28 11.59 -5.17
C GLY A 48 -2.79 10.44 -4.31
N GLU A 49 -1.94 10.72 -3.32
CA GLU A 49 -1.45 9.69 -2.43
C GLU A 49 -2.53 9.24 -1.46
N ARG A 50 -2.65 7.92 -1.31
CA ARG A 50 -3.62 7.30 -0.41
C ARG A 50 -2.92 6.39 0.57
N ARG A 51 -3.59 6.08 1.66
CA ARG A 51 -3.11 5.14 2.67
C ARG A 51 -4.09 4.00 2.84
N LEU A 52 -3.57 2.78 2.73
CA LEU A 52 -4.32 1.57 3.06
C LEU A 52 -3.92 1.14 4.47
N ARG A 53 -4.90 1.03 5.36
CA ARG A 53 -4.65 0.58 6.72
C ARG A 53 -4.79 -0.94 6.81
N VAL A 54 -3.76 -1.59 7.35
CA VAL A 54 -3.74 -3.03 7.59
C VAL A 54 -3.23 -3.25 9.01
N GLY A 55 -4.13 -3.47 9.96
CA GLY A 55 -3.76 -3.59 11.37
C GLY A 55 -3.04 -2.34 11.86
N ASP A 56 -1.83 -2.51 12.36
CA ASP A 56 -0.99 -1.40 12.83
C ASP A 56 -0.12 -0.80 11.74
N PHE A 57 -0.26 -1.27 10.50
CA PHE A 57 0.56 -0.81 9.40
C PHE A 57 -0.25 0.09 8.46
N ARG A 58 0.47 0.99 7.80
CA ARG A 58 -0.07 1.86 6.76
C ARG A 58 0.73 1.67 5.49
N VAL A 59 0.01 1.43 4.41
CA VAL A 59 0.60 1.28 3.07
C VAL A 59 0.34 2.57 2.32
N ARG A 60 1.39 3.29 1.97
CA ARG A 60 1.28 4.50 1.15
C ARG A 60 1.34 4.09 -0.31
N PHE A 61 0.37 4.53 -1.08
CA PHE A 61 0.30 4.16 -2.48
C PHE A 61 -0.34 5.27 -3.32
N THR A 62 -0.10 5.18 -4.62
CA THR A 62 -0.79 6.01 -5.61
C THR A 62 -1.40 5.10 -6.66
N GLU A 63 -2.46 5.60 -7.29
CA GLU A 63 -3.07 4.91 -8.43
C GLU A 63 -2.75 5.68 -9.70
N GLU A 64 -2.27 4.96 -10.70
CA GLU A 64 -1.98 5.55 -12.01
C GLU A 64 -2.92 4.96 -13.04
N SER A 65 -3.58 5.83 -13.79
CA SER A 65 -4.40 5.42 -14.91
C SER A 65 -3.50 5.04 -16.08
N GLY A 66 -3.91 4.06 -16.86
CA GLY A 66 -3.14 3.61 -18.00
C GLY A 66 -3.93 2.60 -18.79
N GLU A 67 -3.24 1.84 -19.63
CA GLU A 67 -3.88 0.76 -20.37
C GLU A 67 -4.43 -0.28 -19.41
N GLY A 68 -5.65 -0.75 -19.66
CA GLY A 68 -6.35 -1.68 -18.81
C GLY A 68 -6.83 -1.00 -17.54
N GLU A 69 -6.69 -1.67 -16.41
CA GLU A 69 -7.19 -1.19 -15.11
C GLU A 69 -6.25 -0.24 -14.39
N GLY A 70 -5.06 -0.02 -14.92
CA GLY A 70 -4.07 0.88 -14.33
C GLY A 70 -3.13 0.18 -13.36
N THR A 71 -2.42 0.98 -12.59
CA THR A 71 -1.34 0.52 -11.71
C THR A 71 -1.53 1.06 -10.29
N LEU A 72 -1.32 0.18 -9.31
CA LEU A 72 -1.13 0.56 -7.90
C LEU A 72 0.37 0.61 -7.64
N ARG A 73 0.88 1.78 -7.30
CA ARG A 73 2.30 1.96 -6.98
C ARG A 73 2.44 2.08 -5.47
N ILE A 74 3.10 1.11 -4.88
CA ILE A 74 3.30 1.05 -3.43
C ILE A 74 4.62 1.76 -3.10
N HIS A 75 4.53 2.82 -2.31
CA HIS A 75 5.69 3.67 -1.99
C HIS A 75 6.39 3.28 -0.70
N ALA A 76 5.61 2.93 0.32
CA ALA A 76 6.17 2.57 1.63
C ALA A 76 5.15 1.80 2.45
N VAL A 77 5.66 1.00 3.38
CA VAL A 77 4.84 0.27 4.34
C VAL A 77 5.41 0.57 5.73
N ARG A 78 4.67 1.29 6.55
CA ARG A 78 5.15 1.76 7.85
C ARG A 78 4.24 1.32 8.98
N ASN A 79 4.86 1.01 10.11
CA ASN A 79 4.13 0.76 11.33
C ASN A 79 3.57 2.10 11.84
N ARG A 80 2.35 2.08 12.35
CA ARG A 80 1.69 3.26 12.88
C ARG A 80 2.55 3.98 13.93
N LYS A 81 3.23 3.24 14.80
CA LYS A 81 4.07 3.83 15.84
C LYS A 81 5.27 4.59 15.27
N GLU A 82 5.83 4.11 14.17
CA GLU A 82 6.96 4.77 13.52
C GLU A 82 6.54 6.04 12.78
N ALA A 83 5.29 6.11 12.33
CA ALA A 83 4.78 7.24 11.59
C ALA A 83 4.65 8.52 12.43
N TYR A 84 4.68 8.38 13.75
CA TYR A 84 4.54 9.51 14.69
C TYR A 84 5.85 9.91 15.36
N ARG A 85 6.97 9.37 14.89
CA ARG A 85 8.28 9.77 15.41
C ARG A 85 8.90 10.87 14.56
#